data_9c90c3b10624199f1f852870b3fbf2b5
#
_entry.id   9c90c3b10624199f1f852870b3fbf2b5
#
_cell.length_a   1.000
_cell.length_b   1.000
_cell.length_c   1.000
_cell.angle_alpha   90.00
_cell.angle_beta   90.00
_cell.angle_gamma   90.00
#
_symmetry.space_group_name_H-M   'P 1'
#
loop_
_entity.id
_entity.type
_entity.pdbx_description
1 polymer ?
#
loop_
_entity_poly.entity_id
_entity_poly.type
_entity_poly.pdbx_seq_one_letter_code
_entity_poly.pdbx_strand_id
1 'polypeptide(L)'
;MAQLTTKKALTLAAAKQIAAAAEAEAAQNNWNVVIAVLDDGAHLVYLQRMDGTQIGSIDVAQQKGACAIRFKRPSKAFADLVNSGSPGMMSLRGVVPVEGGLPLTVDGQIIGAIGVSGVKSDQDGVVAKAGADVVAAFS
;
A
#
# COMPACT_ATOMS: atom_id res chain seq x y z
N MET A 1 -8.24 -34.76 12.73
CA MET A 1 -7.35 -34.27 11.66
C MET A 1 -7.53 -32.77 11.51
N ALA A 2 -6.43 -32.05 11.36
CA ALA A 2 -6.51 -30.60 11.21
C ALA A 2 -7.12 -30.22 9.84
N GLN A 3 -7.90 -29.15 9.83
CA GLN A 3 -8.46 -28.62 8.59
C GLN A 3 -7.66 -27.38 8.17
N LEU A 4 -7.43 -27.27 6.86
CA LEU A 4 -6.80 -26.10 6.27
C LEU A 4 -7.88 -25.15 5.75
N THR A 5 -7.61 -23.84 5.88
CA THR A 5 -8.48 -22.84 5.29
C THR A 5 -8.03 -22.49 3.88
N THR A 6 -8.95 -22.01 3.06
CA THR A 6 -8.62 -21.45 1.74
C THR A 6 -8.61 -19.92 1.84
N LYS A 7 -7.75 -19.30 1.05
CA LYS A 7 -7.70 -17.84 0.98
C LYS A 7 -7.47 -17.40 -0.46
N LYS A 8 -7.97 -16.22 -0.79
CA LYS A 8 -7.67 -15.58 -2.07
C LYS A 8 -6.25 -15.05 -2.04
N ALA A 9 -5.53 -15.22 -3.13
CA ALA A 9 -4.16 -14.76 -3.28
C ALA A 9 -4.07 -13.71 -4.37
N LEU A 10 -3.27 -12.68 -4.12
CA LEU A 10 -3.00 -11.63 -5.10
C LEU A 10 -2.24 -12.23 -6.29
N THR A 11 -2.73 -11.97 -7.51
CA THR A 11 -2.05 -12.35 -8.74
C THR A 11 -1.26 -11.19 -9.30
N LEU A 12 -0.27 -11.48 -10.15
CA LEU A 12 0.46 -10.42 -10.88
C LEU A 12 -0.50 -9.60 -11.75
N ALA A 13 -1.45 -10.26 -12.40
CA ALA A 13 -2.43 -9.56 -13.24
C ALA A 13 -3.24 -8.54 -12.42
N ALA A 14 -3.71 -8.95 -11.24
CA ALA A 14 -4.43 -8.04 -10.34
C ALA A 14 -3.51 -6.90 -9.86
N ALA A 15 -2.27 -7.22 -9.49
CA ALA A 15 -1.31 -6.21 -9.03
C ALA A 15 -1.06 -5.14 -10.10
N LYS A 16 -0.94 -5.54 -11.37
CA LYS A 16 -0.76 -4.60 -12.47
C LYS A 16 -1.98 -3.70 -12.68
N GLN A 17 -3.19 -4.23 -12.51
CA GLN A 17 -4.40 -3.43 -12.63
C GLN A 17 -4.52 -2.42 -11.49
N ILE A 18 -4.17 -2.82 -10.28
CA ILE A 18 -4.13 -1.94 -9.11
C ILE A 18 -3.13 -0.80 -9.35
N ALA A 19 -1.93 -1.13 -9.80
CA ALA A 19 -0.90 -0.14 -10.08
C ALA A 19 -1.31 0.81 -11.21
N ALA A 20 -1.98 0.30 -12.24
CA ALA A 20 -2.45 1.12 -13.37
C ALA A 20 -3.49 2.16 -12.91
N ALA A 21 -4.41 1.78 -12.02
CA ALA A 21 -5.40 2.71 -11.48
C ALA A 21 -4.73 3.79 -10.62
N ALA A 22 -3.76 3.40 -9.80
CA ALA A 22 -2.99 4.35 -8.99
C ALA A 22 -2.19 5.31 -9.88
N GLU A 23 -1.53 4.80 -10.92
CA GLU A 23 -0.78 5.64 -11.86
C GLU A 23 -1.69 6.65 -12.57
N ALA A 24 -2.89 6.23 -12.99
CA ALA A 24 -3.83 7.11 -13.66
C ALA A 24 -4.22 8.29 -12.76
N GLU A 25 -4.45 8.04 -11.48
CA GLU A 25 -4.75 9.10 -10.51
C GLU A 25 -3.56 10.04 -10.34
N ALA A 26 -2.36 9.50 -10.20
CA ALA A 26 -1.15 10.29 -10.07
C ALA A 26 -0.91 11.16 -11.32
N ALA A 27 -1.04 10.58 -12.51
CA ALA A 27 -0.83 11.29 -13.76
C ALA A 27 -1.83 12.43 -13.94
N GLN A 28 -3.08 12.21 -13.57
CA GLN A 28 -4.13 13.23 -13.64
C GLN A 28 -3.80 14.46 -12.80
N ASN A 29 -3.08 14.27 -11.71
CA ASN A 29 -2.69 15.35 -10.79
C ASN A 29 -1.27 15.87 -11.06
N ASN A 30 -0.58 15.37 -12.08
CA ASN A 30 0.82 15.69 -12.38
C ASN A 30 1.77 15.31 -11.23
N TRP A 31 1.48 14.21 -10.57
CA TRP A 31 2.32 13.65 -9.50
C TRP A 31 3.15 12.49 -10.02
N ASN A 32 4.43 12.47 -9.66
CA ASN A 32 5.33 11.35 -9.96
C ASN A 32 5.56 10.54 -8.70
N VAL A 33 5.23 9.26 -8.76
CA VAL A 33 5.28 8.37 -7.59
C VAL A 33 5.88 7.02 -7.95
N VAL A 34 6.32 6.32 -6.89
CA VAL A 34 6.56 4.87 -6.92
C VAL A 34 5.31 4.19 -6.37
N ILE A 35 4.87 3.16 -7.04
CA ILE A 35 3.74 2.32 -6.64
C ILE A 35 4.26 0.91 -6.40
N ALA A 36 4.06 0.37 -5.21
CA ALA A 36 4.43 -0.98 -4.85
C ALA A 36 3.18 -1.76 -4.46
N VAL A 37 3.05 -2.99 -4.96
CA VAL A 37 1.96 -3.89 -4.61
C VAL A 37 2.57 -5.15 -4.01
N LEU A 38 2.14 -5.49 -2.79
CA LEU A 38 2.69 -6.60 -2.01
C LEU A 38 1.60 -7.62 -1.72
N ASP A 39 2.01 -8.88 -1.56
CA ASP A 39 1.09 -9.95 -1.17
C ASP A 39 0.80 -9.93 0.34
N ASP A 40 0.02 -10.89 0.81
CA ASP A 40 -0.37 -10.98 2.22
C ASP A 40 0.76 -11.38 3.16
N GLY A 41 1.90 -11.81 2.62
CA GLY A 41 3.14 -12.04 3.38
C GLY A 41 4.09 -10.85 3.38
N ALA A 42 3.65 -9.70 2.86
CA ALA A 42 4.45 -8.49 2.71
C ALA A 42 5.59 -8.62 1.68
N HIS A 43 5.48 -9.57 0.76
CA HIS A 43 6.45 -9.74 -0.32
C HIS A 43 6.04 -8.92 -1.53
N LEU A 44 7.04 -8.31 -2.18
CA LEU A 44 6.80 -7.51 -3.37
C LEU A 44 6.32 -8.40 -4.53
N VAL A 45 5.19 -8.01 -5.15
CA VAL A 45 4.67 -8.65 -6.37
C VAL A 45 4.93 -7.78 -7.59
N TYR A 46 4.72 -6.46 -7.46
CA TYR A 46 4.89 -5.53 -8.56
C TYR A 46 5.30 -4.16 -8.05
N LEU A 47 6.24 -3.55 -8.74
CA LEU A 47 6.68 -2.18 -8.45
C LEU A 47 6.88 -1.44 -9.75
N GLN A 48 6.42 -0.20 -9.79
CA GLN A 48 6.76 0.71 -10.89
C GLN A 48 7.17 2.07 -10.34
N ARG A 49 8.12 2.69 -11.00
CA ARG A 49 8.55 4.06 -10.71
C ARG A 49 8.21 4.93 -11.91
N MET A 50 7.35 5.91 -11.71
CA MET A 50 7.06 6.90 -12.75
C MET A 50 8.31 7.75 -13.00
N ASP A 51 8.48 8.16 -14.24
CA ASP A 51 9.63 9.00 -14.64
C ASP A 51 9.68 10.26 -13.79
N GLY A 52 10.87 10.61 -13.34
CA GLY A 52 11.09 11.82 -12.54
C GLY A 52 10.82 11.66 -11.04
N THR A 53 10.38 10.48 -10.58
CA THR A 53 10.18 10.25 -9.14
C THR A 53 11.53 10.17 -8.42
N GLN A 54 11.61 10.77 -7.24
CA GLN A 54 12.81 10.67 -6.39
C GLN A 54 13.13 9.21 -6.06
N ILE A 55 14.42 8.87 -6.06
CA ILE A 55 14.84 7.47 -5.87
C ILE A 55 14.54 6.92 -4.48
N GLY A 56 14.54 7.78 -3.45
CA GLY A 56 14.22 7.36 -2.08
C GLY A 56 12.83 6.75 -1.95
N SER A 57 11.90 7.12 -2.82
CA SER A 57 10.53 6.61 -2.80
C SER A 57 10.42 5.14 -3.19
N ILE A 58 11.44 4.56 -3.83
CA ILE A 58 11.45 3.13 -4.16
C ILE A 58 11.33 2.29 -2.89
N ASP A 59 12.16 2.57 -1.90
CA ASP A 59 12.10 1.86 -0.61
C ASP A 59 10.89 2.28 0.21
N VAL A 60 10.59 3.57 0.26
CA VAL A 60 9.51 4.08 1.10
C VAL A 60 8.15 3.53 0.69
N ALA A 61 7.87 3.43 -0.62
CA ALA A 61 6.62 2.83 -1.09
C ALA A 61 6.47 1.38 -0.60
N GLN A 62 7.53 0.59 -0.68
CA GLN A 62 7.53 -0.78 -0.20
C GLN A 62 7.32 -0.85 1.32
N GLN A 63 7.99 0.00 2.06
CA GLN A 63 7.86 0.06 3.51
C GLN A 63 6.44 0.44 3.95
N LYS A 64 5.82 1.40 3.29
CA LYS A 64 4.43 1.79 3.57
C LYS A 64 3.46 0.64 3.30
N GLY A 65 3.62 -0.04 2.18
CA GLY A 65 2.80 -1.20 1.83
C GLY A 65 2.99 -2.34 2.83
N ALA A 66 4.23 -2.65 3.18
CA ALA A 66 4.55 -3.68 4.18
C ALA A 66 3.93 -3.36 5.55
N CYS A 67 3.99 -2.10 5.97
CA CYS A 67 3.36 -1.65 7.21
C CYS A 67 1.85 -1.93 7.18
N ALA A 68 1.19 -1.57 6.08
CA ALA A 68 -0.25 -1.74 5.96
C ALA A 68 -0.68 -3.21 6.03
N ILE A 69 0.03 -4.12 5.34
CA ILE A 69 -0.34 -5.54 5.38
C ILE A 69 0.02 -6.19 6.72
N ARG A 70 1.17 -5.87 7.30
CA ARG A 70 1.62 -6.48 8.54
C ARG A 70 0.70 -6.16 9.71
N PHE A 71 0.13 -4.96 9.73
CA PHE A 71 -0.70 -4.49 10.83
C PHE A 71 -2.18 -4.35 10.43
N LYS A 72 -2.55 -4.75 9.23
CA LYS A 72 -3.93 -4.80 8.72
C LYS A 72 -4.67 -3.47 8.86
N ARG A 73 -3.99 -2.37 8.54
CA ARG A 73 -4.56 -1.02 8.62
C ARG A 73 -3.76 -0.05 7.75
N PRO A 74 -4.35 1.09 7.36
CA PRO A 74 -3.60 2.12 6.66
C PRO A 74 -2.39 2.57 7.48
N SER A 75 -1.25 2.82 6.82
CA SER A 75 -0.07 3.36 7.50
C SER A 75 -0.35 4.72 8.16
N LYS A 76 -1.31 5.46 7.63
CA LYS A 76 -1.81 6.72 8.23
C LYS A 76 -2.29 6.51 9.68
N ALA A 77 -2.83 5.34 10.01
CA ALA A 77 -3.30 5.07 11.37
C ALA A 77 -2.18 5.21 12.40
N PHE A 78 -0.97 4.82 12.03
CA PHE A 78 0.20 5.00 12.90
C PHE A 78 0.66 6.46 12.96
N ALA A 79 0.57 7.19 11.86
CA ALA A 79 0.84 8.63 11.88
C ALA A 79 -0.10 9.34 12.85
N ASP A 80 -1.37 8.99 12.81
CA ASP A 80 -2.38 9.59 13.70
C ASP A 80 -2.10 9.26 15.18
N LEU A 81 -1.71 8.00 15.47
CA LEU A 81 -1.35 7.59 16.83
C LEU A 81 -0.12 8.34 17.35
N VAL A 82 0.93 8.44 16.56
CA VAL A 82 2.15 9.16 16.95
C VAL A 82 1.82 10.63 17.21
N ASN A 83 1.06 11.26 16.31
CA ASN A 83 0.72 12.67 16.42
C ASN A 83 -0.26 12.96 17.57
N SER A 84 -1.01 11.97 18.02
CA SER A 84 -1.98 12.14 19.12
C SER A 84 -1.42 11.74 20.49
N GLY A 85 -0.12 11.49 20.59
CA GLY A 85 0.54 11.27 21.87
C GLY A 85 0.97 9.82 22.14
N SER A 86 1.06 8.99 21.11
CA SER A 86 1.54 7.59 21.22
C SER A 86 2.82 7.37 20.43
N PRO A 87 3.93 8.09 20.73
CA PRO A 87 5.16 7.98 19.95
C PRO A 87 5.84 6.61 20.07
N GLY A 88 5.48 5.82 21.06
CA GLY A 88 5.98 4.45 21.21
C GLY A 88 5.67 3.55 20.03
N MET A 89 4.67 3.88 19.23
CA MET A 89 4.35 3.14 18.02
C MET A 89 5.53 3.10 17.03
N MET A 90 6.39 4.12 17.05
CA MET A 90 7.58 4.17 16.20
C MET A 90 8.63 3.12 16.55
N SER A 91 8.57 2.54 17.76
CA SER A 91 9.51 1.52 18.20
C SER A 91 9.17 0.12 17.69
N LEU A 92 7.96 -0.08 17.16
CA LEU A 92 7.56 -1.38 16.64
C LEU A 92 8.19 -1.60 15.26
N ARG A 93 8.83 -2.77 15.10
CA ARG A 93 9.48 -3.12 13.84
C ARG A 93 8.44 -3.15 12.71
N GLY A 94 8.74 -2.46 11.63
CA GLY A 94 7.88 -2.43 10.45
C GLY A 94 6.79 -1.37 10.47
N VAL A 95 6.65 -0.62 11.55
CA VAL A 95 5.75 0.53 11.58
C VAL A 95 6.37 1.68 10.79
N VAL A 96 5.60 2.21 9.84
CA VAL A 96 5.95 3.39 9.06
C VAL A 96 4.81 4.40 9.25
N PRO A 97 4.96 5.36 10.18
CA PRO A 97 3.88 6.26 10.55
C PRO A 97 3.73 7.41 9.54
N VAL A 98 3.54 7.06 8.28
CA VAL A 98 3.42 8.00 7.16
C VAL A 98 2.34 7.50 6.21
N GLU A 99 1.42 8.35 5.84
CA GLU A 99 0.32 8.01 4.95
C GLU A 99 0.82 7.57 3.56
N GLY A 100 0.14 6.60 2.94
CA GLY A 100 0.45 6.11 1.60
C GLY A 100 0.42 4.59 1.48
N GLY A 101 0.29 3.86 2.58
CA GLY A 101 0.11 2.41 2.57
C GLY A 101 -1.33 2.04 2.91
N LEU A 102 -1.95 1.17 2.11
CA LEU A 102 -3.33 0.72 2.31
C LEU A 102 -3.44 -0.80 2.14
N PRO A 103 -4.20 -1.48 3.01
CA PRO A 103 -4.56 -2.87 2.75
C PRO A 103 -5.44 -2.99 1.49
N LEU A 104 -5.32 -4.13 0.81
CA LEU A 104 -6.16 -4.49 -0.32
C LEU A 104 -7.14 -5.55 0.16
N THR A 105 -8.44 -5.24 0.14
CA THR A 105 -9.47 -6.08 0.74
C THR A 105 -10.48 -6.52 -0.31
N VAL A 106 -10.74 -7.82 -0.39
CA VAL A 106 -11.75 -8.44 -1.25
C VAL A 106 -12.66 -9.30 -0.36
N ASP A 107 -13.97 -9.04 -0.40
CA ASP A 107 -14.95 -9.81 0.37
C ASP A 107 -14.56 -9.93 1.85
N GLY A 108 -14.09 -8.83 2.44
CA GLY A 108 -13.67 -8.78 3.83
C GLY A 108 -12.32 -9.42 4.13
N GLN A 109 -11.64 -9.99 3.13
CA GLN A 109 -10.34 -10.64 3.28
C GLN A 109 -9.23 -9.71 2.74
N ILE A 110 -8.19 -9.51 3.54
CA ILE A 110 -7.02 -8.76 3.09
C ILE A 110 -6.13 -9.69 2.26
N ILE A 111 -5.88 -9.31 1.01
CA ILE A 111 -5.09 -10.12 0.06
C ILE A 111 -3.69 -9.57 -0.15
N GLY A 112 -3.40 -8.38 0.33
CA GLY A 112 -2.11 -7.72 0.17
C GLY A 112 -2.22 -6.26 0.54
N ALA A 113 -1.30 -5.46 0.01
CA ALA A 113 -1.28 -4.03 0.25
C ALA A 113 -0.69 -3.27 -0.94
N ILE A 114 -1.05 -1.99 -1.01
CA ILE A 114 -0.42 -1.03 -1.91
C ILE A 114 0.35 -0.02 -1.07
N GLY A 115 1.53 0.37 -1.54
CA GLY A 115 2.30 1.46 -0.96
C GLY A 115 2.66 2.46 -2.05
N VAL A 116 2.51 3.74 -1.74
CA VAL A 116 2.79 4.84 -2.67
C VAL A 116 3.68 5.86 -1.99
N SER A 117 4.70 6.33 -2.70
CA SER A 117 5.59 7.39 -2.24
C SER A 117 6.08 8.22 -3.42
N GLY A 118 6.23 9.52 -3.22
CA GLY A 118 6.81 10.40 -4.23
C GLY A 118 6.41 11.85 -4.12
N VAL A 119 5.29 12.14 -3.48
CA VAL A 119 4.75 13.49 -3.28
C VAL A 119 4.45 13.69 -1.79
N LYS A 120 3.58 14.61 -1.42
CA LYS A 120 3.18 14.76 -0.02
C LYS A 120 2.45 13.50 0.44
N SER A 121 2.56 13.16 1.72
CA SER A 121 2.02 11.90 2.24
C SER A 121 0.50 11.77 2.04
N ASP A 122 -0.26 12.86 2.20
CA ASP A 122 -1.69 12.86 1.95
C ASP A 122 -2.02 12.65 0.47
N GLN A 123 -1.17 13.15 -0.44
CA GLN A 123 -1.29 12.94 -1.88
C GLN A 123 -0.93 11.50 -2.24
N ASP A 124 0.11 10.95 -1.63
CA ASP A 124 0.44 9.51 -1.75
C ASP A 124 -0.77 8.66 -1.36
N GLY A 125 -1.46 9.05 -0.30
CA GLY A 125 -2.68 8.38 0.16
C GLY A 125 -3.81 8.42 -0.84
N VAL A 126 -4.00 9.53 -1.54
CA VAL A 126 -5.02 9.66 -2.61
C VAL A 126 -4.71 8.67 -3.74
N VAL A 127 -3.45 8.59 -4.14
CA VAL A 127 -3.01 7.66 -5.21
C VAL A 127 -3.19 6.21 -4.77
N ALA A 128 -2.78 5.88 -3.55
CA ALA A 128 -2.95 4.54 -3.00
C ALA A 128 -4.43 4.13 -2.96
N LYS A 129 -5.31 5.04 -2.57
CA LYS A 129 -6.76 4.77 -2.53
C LYS A 129 -7.32 4.46 -3.92
N ALA A 130 -6.89 5.18 -4.94
CA ALA A 130 -7.34 4.91 -6.31
C ALA A 130 -6.97 3.48 -6.73
N GLY A 131 -5.78 3.02 -6.38
CA GLY A 131 -5.38 1.63 -6.62
C GLY A 131 -6.19 0.62 -5.80
N ALA A 132 -6.36 0.88 -4.51
CA ALA A 132 -7.08 -0.02 -3.63
C ALA A 132 -8.56 -0.17 -4.01
N ASP A 133 -9.17 0.89 -4.53
CA ASP A 133 -10.60 0.90 -4.85
C ASP A 133 -10.97 -0.07 -5.99
N VAL A 134 -10.05 -0.38 -6.91
CA VAL A 134 -10.37 -1.30 -8.02
C VAL A 134 -10.49 -2.75 -7.57
N VAL A 135 -9.99 -3.08 -6.39
CA VAL A 135 -9.96 -4.45 -5.86
C VAL A 135 -11.38 -4.98 -5.63
N ALA A 136 -12.34 -4.11 -5.36
CA ALA A 136 -13.74 -4.50 -5.16
C ALA A 136 -14.35 -5.18 -6.40
N ALA A 137 -13.81 -4.95 -7.59
CA ALA A 137 -14.28 -5.56 -8.84
C ALA A 137 -13.65 -6.93 -9.11
N PHE A 138 -12.69 -7.37 -8.30
CA PHE A 138 -12.02 -8.65 -8.49
C PHE A 138 -12.83 -9.80 -7.88
N SER A 139 -12.67 -10.97 -8.46
CA SER A 139 -13.36 -12.19 -7.99
C SER A 139 -12.37 -13.23 -7.46
#